data_4e08ce03ff435d648c5c71954ea184e0
#
_entry.id   4e08ce03ff435d648c5c71954ea184e0
#
_cell.length_a   1.000
_cell.length_b   1.000
_cell.length_c   1.000
_cell.angle_alpha   90.00
_cell.angle_beta   90.00
_cell.angle_gamma   90.00
#
_symmetry.space_group_name_H-M   'P 1'
#
loop_
_entity.id
_entity.type
_entity.pdbx_description
1 polymer ?
#
loop_
_entity_poly.entity_id
_entity_poly.type
_entity_poly.pdbx_seq_one_letter_code
_entity_poly.pdbx_strand_id
1 'polypeptide(L)'
;MFLLQTNLSCMTRRMVFVGTIDMLAYNTKKDCYSIIDWKTSKKFDTGNQWTEYMKEPFNHVLNCNTSEYSLQLSLYKYILEKHTSIRIGEMVLFQIPNKDNPMPQVFRCLDFSKYIADFLKK
;
A
#
# COMPACT_ATOMS: atom_id res chain seq x y z
N MET A 1 14.91 -1.24 -12.14
CA MET A 1 13.62 -1.82 -11.67
C MET A 1 12.86 -2.32 -12.87
N PHE A 2 12.41 -3.54 -12.82
CA PHE A 2 11.67 -4.16 -13.92
C PHE A 2 10.24 -4.42 -13.52
N LEU A 3 9.31 -4.11 -14.44
CA LEU A 3 7.89 -4.44 -14.27
C LEU A 3 7.71 -5.94 -14.48
N LEU A 4 7.08 -6.63 -13.52
CA LEU A 4 6.76 -8.05 -13.64
C LEU A 4 5.30 -8.30 -13.99
N GLN A 5 4.40 -7.59 -13.31
CA GLN A 5 2.97 -7.82 -13.48
C GLN A 5 2.16 -6.62 -12.99
N THR A 6 1.03 -6.37 -13.67
CA THR A 6 0.03 -5.39 -13.25
C THR A 6 -1.27 -6.10 -12.92
N ASN A 7 -2.14 -5.44 -12.13
CA ASN A 7 -3.47 -5.95 -11.77
C ASN A 7 -3.43 -7.33 -11.13
N LEU A 8 -2.47 -7.53 -10.23
CA LEU A 8 -2.35 -8.78 -9.48
C LEU A 8 -3.41 -8.86 -8.40
N SER A 9 -4.21 -9.93 -8.41
CA SER A 9 -5.24 -10.16 -7.41
C SER A 9 -4.67 -10.84 -6.17
N CYS A 10 -5.12 -10.41 -5.00
CA CYS A 10 -4.70 -10.96 -3.71
C CYS A 10 -5.85 -11.62 -2.98
N MET A 11 -5.59 -12.81 -2.40
CA MET A 11 -6.60 -13.58 -1.69
C MET A 11 -5.95 -14.45 -0.59
N THR A 12 -6.66 -14.69 0.52
CA THR A 12 -6.21 -15.59 1.57
C THR A 12 -7.19 -16.76 1.75
N ARG A 13 -6.72 -17.84 2.42
CA ARG A 13 -7.52 -19.04 2.65
C ARG A 13 -8.58 -18.86 3.75
N ARG A 14 -8.27 -18.11 4.82
CA ARG A 14 -9.16 -17.98 5.98
C ARG A 14 -10.20 -16.90 5.82
N MET A 15 -9.77 -15.79 5.25
CA MET A 15 -10.65 -14.68 4.93
C MET A 15 -10.40 -14.30 3.50
N VAL A 16 -11.45 -14.00 2.79
CA VAL A 16 -11.32 -13.57 1.40
C VAL A 16 -11.13 -12.05 1.41
N PHE A 17 -9.87 -11.63 1.24
CA PHE A 17 -9.55 -10.25 0.94
C PHE A 17 -9.30 -10.17 -0.55
N VAL A 18 -10.19 -9.50 -1.26
CA VAL A 18 -10.08 -9.35 -2.70
C VAL A 18 -9.62 -7.94 -2.99
N GLY A 19 -8.49 -7.82 -3.63
CA GLY A 19 -7.96 -6.53 -4.05
C GLY A 19 -7.07 -6.71 -5.26
N THR A 20 -6.70 -5.60 -5.88
CA THR A 20 -5.87 -5.61 -7.07
C THR A 20 -4.67 -4.71 -6.86
N ILE A 21 -3.49 -5.24 -7.11
CA ILE A 21 -2.25 -4.46 -7.13
C ILE A 21 -2.08 -3.90 -8.52
N ASP A 22 -1.95 -2.57 -8.61
CA ASP A 22 -1.82 -1.92 -9.91
C ASP A 22 -0.51 -2.27 -10.59
N MET A 23 0.59 -2.26 -9.85
CA MET A 23 1.90 -2.58 -10.40
C MET A 23 2.78 -3.24 -9.34
N LEU A 24 3.47 -4.29 -9.74
CA LEU A 24 4.51 -4.93 -8.94
C LEU A 24 5.81 -4.85 -9.72
N ALA A 25 6.82 -4.18 -9.17
CA ALA A 25 8.08 -3.93 -9.83
C ALA A 25 9.23 -4.58 -9.06
N TYR A 26 10.18 -5.14 -9.79
CA TYR A 26 11.35 -5.80 -9.20
C TYR A 26 12.55 -4.86 -9.17
N ASN A 27 13.18 -4.75 -8.00
CA ASN A 27 14.41 -4.00 -7.83
C ASN A 27 15.60 -4.96 -7.87
N THR A 28 16.36 -4.91 -8.96
CA THR A 28 17.47 -5.83 -9.19
C THR A 28 18.63 -5.66 -8.21
N LYS A 29 18.82 -4.44 -7.72
CA LYS A 29 19.93 -4.15 -6.79
C LYS A 29 19.66 -4.68 -5.39
N LYS A 30 18.42 -4.55 -4.92
CA LYS A 30 18.02 -4.93 -3.57
C LYS A 30 17.40 -6.31 -3.49
N ASP A 31 17.16 -6.94 -4.64
CA ASP A 31 16.50 -8.25 -4.73
C ASP A 31 15.18 -8.29 -3.97
N CYS A 32 14.36 -7.28 -4.19
CA CYS A 32 13.04 -7.20 -3.61
C CYS A 32 12.08 -6.51 -4.59
N TYR A 33 10.80 -6.59 -4.29
CA TYR A 33 9.76 -6.01 -5.12
C TYR A 33 9.19 -4.75 -4.48
N SER A 34 8.64 -3.89 -5.31
CA SER A 34 7.91 -2.70 -4.85
C SER A 34 6.48 -2.78 -5.33
N ILE A 35 5.55 -2.44 -4.45
CA ILE A 35 4.14 -2.27 -4.81
C ILE A 35 3.94 -0.81 -5.16
N ILE A 36 3.42 -0.54 -6.35
CA ILE A 36 3.13 0.81 -6.82
C ILE A 36 1.65 0.91 -7.12
N ASP A 37 1.01 1.92 -6.56
CA ASP A 37 -0.40 2.18 -6.74
C ASP A 37 -0.59 3.54 -7.40
N TRP A 38 -1.39 3.61 -8.45
CA TRP A 38 -1.64 4.82 -9.22
C TRP A 38 -2.84 5.55 -8.67
N LYS A 39 -2.67 6.87 -8.41
CA LYS A 39 -3.76 7.72 -7.96
C LYS A 39 -3.94 8.86 -8.96
N THR A 40 -5.18 9.11 -9.35
CA THR A 40 -5.49 10.04 -10.45
C THR A 40 -6.08 11.37 -9.99
N SER A 41 -6.72 11.45 -8.84
CA SER A 41 -7.65 12.54 -8.59
C SER A 41 -7.48 13.33 -7.31
N LYS A 42 -6.77 12.83 -6.30
CA LYS A 42 -6.74 13.50 -4.99
C LYS A 42 -5.33 13.84 -4.57
N LYS A 43 -5.19 14.98 -3.90
CA LYS A 43 -3.95 15.29 -3.20
C LYS A 43 -3.74 14.29 -2.08
N PHE A 44 -2.48 13.99 -1.80
CA PHE A 44 -2.14 13.15 -0.65
C PHE A 44 -2.34 13.95 0.63
N ASP A 45 -3.20 13.41 1.48
CA ASP A 45 -3.51 13.97 2.79
C ASP A 45 -2.73 13.20 3.84
N THR A 46 -1.89 13.91 4.59
CA THR A 46 -1.06 13.32 5.64
C THR A 46 -1.63 13.56 7.04
N GLY A 47 -2.83 14.14 7.14
CA GLY A 47 -3.49 14.36 8.42
C GLY A 47 -3.09 15.66 9.14
N ASN A 48 -2.50 16.62 8.43
CA ASN A 48 -1.96 17.84 9.05
C ASN A 48 -3.02 18.80 9.58
N GLN A 49 -4.28 18.70 9.11
CA GLN A 49 -5.32 19.66 9.46
C GLN A 49 -6.27 19.17 10.55
N TRP A 50 -6.46 17.86 10.68
CA TRP A 50 -7.43 17.27 11.59
C TRP A 50 -6.80 16.07 12.28
N THR A 51 -6.87 16.05 13.62
CA THR A 51 -6.32 14.94 14.41
C THR A 51 -7.42 13.92 14.67
N GLU A 52 -7.79 13.19 13.65
CA GLU A 52 -8.71 12.09 13.78
C GLU A 52 -7.97 10.77 13.59
N TYR A 53 -8.16 9.84 14.50
CA TYR A 53 -7.53 8.53 14.45
C TYR A 53 -8.50 7.47 13.99
N MET A 54 -7.97 6.39 13.41
CA MET A 54 -8.77 5.27 12.97
C MET A 54 -9.36 4.50 14.15
N LYS A 55 -10.35 3.66 13.87
CA LYS A 55 -10.93 2.79 14.87
C LYS A 55 -10.00 1.63 15.19
N GLU A 56 -10.17 1.02 16.37
CA GLU A 56 -9.35 -0.14 16.74
C GLU A 56 -9.44 -1.25 15.69
N PRO A 57 -8.36 -2.00 15.45
CA PRO A 57 -7.08 -1.99 16.18
C PRO A 57 -6.06 -0.94 15.69
N PHE A 58 -6.45 -0.05 14.80
CA PHE A 58 -5.57 0.95 14.22
C PHE A 58 -5.77 2.34 14.82
N ASN A 59 -6.15 2.39 16.09
CA ASN A 59 -6.42 3.64 16.79
C ASN A 59 -5.19 4.54 17.01
N HIS A 60 -3.99 4.04 16.70
CA HIS A 60 -2.76 4.82 16.70
C HIS A 60 -2.44 5.43 15.33
N VAL A 61 -3.26 5.17 14.33
CA VAL A 61 -3.06 5.63 12.95
C VAL A 61 -3.98 6.79 12.66
N LEU A 62 -3.42 7.89 12.12
CA LEU A 62 -4.22 9.04 11.70
C LEU A 62 -5.17 8.64 10.57
N ASN A 63 -6.42 9.08 10.67
CA ASN A 63 -7.43 8.80 9.66
C ASN A 63 -7.33 9.82 8.52
N CYS A 64 -6.52 9.50 7.53
CA CYS A 64 -6.33 10.30 6.34
C CYS A 64 -6.12 9.39 5.13
N ASN A 65 -6.20 9.93 3.92
CA ASN A 65 -6.14 9.08 2.72
C ASN A 65 -4.81 8.36 2.57
N THR A 66 -3.68 8.98 2.92
CA THR A 66 -2.38 8.31 2.83
C THR A 66 -2.26 7.15 3.80
N SER A 67 -2.86 7.26 4.99
CA SER A 67 -2.90 6.15 5.96
C SER A 67 -3.79 5.01 5.46
N GLU A 68 -4.95 5.32 4.89
CA GLU A 68 -5.83 4.32 4.30
C GLU A 68 -5.13 3.56 3.17
N TYR A 69 -4.45 4.28 2.29
CA TYR A 69 -3.70 3.67 1.19
C TYR A 69 -2.55 2.84 1.72
N SER A 70 -1.85 3.32 2.75
CA SER A 70 -0.75 2.58 3.38
C SER A 70 -1.22 1.29 3.99
N LEU A 71 -2.38 1.29 4.65
CA LEU A 71 -2.99 0.07 5.20
C LEU A 71 -3.37 -0.91 4.08
N GLN A 72 -3.95 -0.42 3.00
CA GLN A 72 -4.32 -1.25 1.86
C GLN A 72 -3.10 -1.94 1.25
N LEU A 73 -2.04 -1.19 0.98
CA LEU A 73 -0.83 -1.75 0.40
C LEU A 73 -0.09 -2.66 1.38
N SER A 74 -0.14 -2.33 2.67
CA SER A 74 0.43 -3.19 3.72
C SER A 74 -0.28 -4.53 3.80
N LEU A 75 -1.60 -4.56 3.60
CA LEU A 75 -2.35 -5.80 3.51
C LEU A 75 -1.90 -6.63 2.31
N TYR A 76 -1.71 -6.00 1.16
CA TYR A 76 -1.21 -6.70 -0.03
C TYR A 76 0.20 -7.24 0.21
N LYS A 77 1.08 -6.46 0.84
CA LYS A 77 2.40 -6.94 1.23
C LYS A 77 2.32 -8.17 2.11
N TYR A 78 1.46 -8.13 3.14
CA TYR A 78 1.28 -9.25 4.05
C TYR A 78 0.83 -10.51 3.30
N ILE A 79 -0.16 -10.37 2.42
CA ILE A 79 -0.70 -11.51 1.66
C ILE A 79 0.37 -12.10 0.74
N LEU A 80 1.09 -11.25 0.01
CA LEU A 80 2.13 -11.70 -0.91
C LEU A 80 3.28 -12.40 -0.19
N GLU A 81 3.77 -11.79 0.90
CA GLU A 81 4.91 -12.38 1.62
C GLU A 81 4.53 -13.67 2.34
N LYS A 82 3.27 -13.80 2.76
CA LYS A 82 2.80 -15.01 3.43
C LYS A 82 2.59 -16.18 2.47
N HIS A 83 2.09 -15.92 1.28
CA HIS A 83 1.67 -16.97 0.35
C HIS A 83 2.64 -17.19 -0.81
N THR A 84 3.68 -16.40 -0.91
CA THR A 84 4.71 -16.53 -1.95
C THR A 84 6.09 -16.32 -1.34
N SER A 85 7.13 -16.50 -2.15
CA SER A 85 8.51 -16.19 -1.75
C SER A 85 8.88 -14.73 -2.04
N ILE A 86 7.95 -13.92 -2.50
CA ILE A 86 8.19 -12.51 -2.85
C ILE A 86 8.43 -11.69 -1.58
N ARG A 87 9.46 -10.85 -1.61
CA ARG A 87 9.76 -9.88 -0.56
C ARG A 87 9.45 -8.47 -1.07
N ILE A 88 8.68 -7.72 -0.29
CA ILE A 88 8.30 -6.36 -0.62
C ILE A 88 9.18 -5.38 0.14
N GLY A 89 9.96 -4.58 -0.59
CA GLY A 89 10.84 -3.58 0.01
C GLY A 89 10.18 -2.22 0.18
N GLU A 90 9.41 -1.79 -0.81
CA GLU A 90 8.78 -0.49 -0.79
C GLU A 90 7.33 -0.57 -1.27
N MET A 91 6.51 0.34 -0.75
CA MET A 91 5.14 0.53 -1.18
C MET A 91 4.96 2.01 -1.50
N VAL A 92 4.58 2.32 -2.71
CA VAL A 92 4.62 3.68 -3.25
C VAL A 92 3.27 4.03 -3.86
N LEU A 93 2.79 5.23 -3.53
CA LEU A 93 1.68 5.86 -4.24
C LEU A 93 2.27 6.83 -5.27
N PHE A 94 1.79 6.75 -6.49
CA PHE A 94 2.20 7.65 -7.55
C PHE A 94 0.97 8.41 -8.05
N GLN A 95 0.99 9.73 -7.86
CA GLN A 95 -0.10 10.57 -8.34
C GLN A 95 0.15 10.95 -9.79
N ILE A 96 -0.79 10.58 -10.66
CA ILE A 96 -0.72 10.90 -12.07
C ILE A 96 -1.06 12.39 -12.24
N PRO A 97 -0.25 13.16 -12.99
CA PRO A 97 -0.51 14.58 -13.20
C PRO A 97 -1.86 14.82 -13.91
N ASN A 98 -2.51 15.92 -13.55
CA ASN A 98 -3.74 16.38 -14.18
C ASN A 98 -3.73 17.90 -14.29
N LYS A 99 -4.84 18.50 -14.74
CA LYS A 99 -4.93 19.95 -14.94
C LYS A 99 -4.76 20.72 -13.64
N ASP A 100 -5.31 20.21 -12.55
CA ASP A 100 -5.26 20.88 -11.25
C ASP A 100 -3.94 20.64 -10.53
N ASN A 101 -3.25 19.56 -10.88
CA ASN A 101 -2.00 19.15 -10.26
C ASN A 101 -1.05 18.61 -11.32
N PRO A 102 -0.36 19.49 -12.06
CA PRO A 102 0.43 19.10 -13.22
C PRO A 102 1.73 18.38 -12.88
N MET A 103 2.17 18.44 -11.62
CA MET A 103 3.41 17.80 -11.21
C MET A 103 3.11 16.42 -10.60
N PRO A 104 3.82 15.37 -11.04
CA PRO A 104 3.65 14.06 -10.41
C PRO A 104 4.14 14.11 -8.97
N GLN A 105 3.43 13.42 -8.09
CA GLN A 105 3.81 13.29 -6.69
C GLN A 105 4.02 11.82 -6.36
N VAL A 106 5.06 11.55 -5.58
CA VAL A 106 5.38 10.21 -5.11
C VAL A 106 5.31 10.23 -3.58
N PHE A 107 4.55 9.31 -3.02
CA PHE A 107 4.43 9.13 -1.58
C PHE A 107 4.83 7.72 -1.21
N ARG A 108 5.81 7.58 -0.33
CA ARG A 108 6.22 6.28 0.20
C ARG A 108 5.33 5.94 1.38
N CYS A 109 4.63 4.80 1.27
CA CYS A 109 3.69 4.38 2.29
C CYS A 109 4.41 3.88 3.53
N LEU A 110 3.77 4.09 4.67
CA LEU A 110 4.17 3.44 5.92
C LEU A 110 3.84 1.96 5.84
N ASP A 111 4.64 1.14 6.50
CA ASP A 111 4.44 -0.30 6.50
C ASP A 111 3.72 -0.73 7.78
N PHE A 112 2.46 -1.10 7.66
CA PHE A 112 1.64 -1.60 8.75
C PHE A 112 1.48 -3.12 8.72
N SER A 113 2.27 -3.84 7.91
CA SER A 113 2.11 -5.27 7.72
C SER A 113 2.25 -6.06 9.03
N LYS A 114 3.08 -5.60 9.94
CA LYS A 114 3.25 -6.24 11.26
C LYS A 114 1.95 -6.17 12.09
N TYR A 115 1.30 -5.03 12.11
CA TYR A 115 0.03 -4.85 12.82
C TYR A 115 -1.08 -5.68 12.19
N ILE A 116 -1.09 -5.76 10.88
CA ILE A 116 -2.04 -6.60 10.14
C ILE A 116 -1.82 -8.07 10.47
N ALA A 117 -0.57 -8.52 10.50
CA ALA A 117 -0.23 -9.89 10.86
C ALA A 117 -0.72 -10.24 12.26
N ASP A 118 -0.49 -9.35 13.23
CA ASP A 118 -0.93 -9.56 14.61
C ASP A 118 -2.46 -9.61 14.71
N PHE A 119 -3.15 -8.74 13.99
CA PHE A 119 -4.61 -8.72 13.95
C PHE A 119 -5.19 -10.01 13.36
N LEU A 120 -4.62 -10.50 12.26
CA LEU A 120 -5.15 -11.67 11.56
C LEU A 120 -4.83 -13.01 12.25
N LYS A 121 -3.92 -13.01 13.21
CA LYS A 121 -3.62 -14.20 14.01
C LYS A 121 -4.63 -14.46 15.13
N LYS A 122 -5.42 -13.47 15.46
CA LYS A 122 -6.41 -13.58 16.56
C LYS A 122 -7.65 -14.37 16.17
#